data_beb5774dce9cac1dcce4b045242031db
#
_entry.id   beb5774dce9cac1dcce4b045242031db
#
_cell.length_a   1.000
_cell.length_b   1.000
_cell.length_c   1.000
_cell.angle_alpha   90.00
_cell.angle_beta   90.00
_cell.angle_gamma   90.00
#
_symmetry.space_group_name_H-M   'P 1'
#
loop_
_entity.id
_entity.type
_entity.pdbx_description
1 polymer ?
#
loop_
_entity_poly.entity_id
_entity_poly.type
_entity_poly.pdbx_seq_one_letter_code
_entity_poly.pdbx_strand_id
1 'polypeptide(L)'
;YRVTPPHIAFEEIRKEADKFGVIVTGSELIGLIPKEAMIMAGRYFLEKQGACPGIPEEEVINIAVKSMGLDQLSPFSPEKKIIEYRVLKRKTIIDLPVNKFIDELSGSSPAPGGGSAASLCGAISAALSSMVANLTFGKKSYEEKWPEMKLLSIEAQELKNRFLEGVYKDTEACNQVM
;
A
#
# COMPACT_ATOMS: atom_id res chain seq x y z
N TYR A 1 -3.83 -3.93 18.23
CA TYR A 1 -4.62 -3.50 17.07
C TYR A 1 -5.52 -4.60 16.52
N ARG A 2 -5.25 -5.88 16.75
CA ARG A 2 -6.07 -7.01 16.27
C ARG A 2 -7.44 -7.06 16.94
N VAL A 3 -7.56 -6.62 18.19
CA VAL A 3 -8.84 -6.56 18.93
C VAL A 3 -9.54 -5.23 18.69
N THR A 4 -8.79 -4.12 18.85
CA THR A 4 -9.31 -2.76 18.61
C THR A 4 -8.35 -2.02 17.69
N PRO A 5 -8.64 -2.03 16.38
CA PRO A 5 -7.85 -1.27 15.40
C PRO A 5 -7.91 0.25 15.68
N PRO A 6 -6.89 1.02 15.29
CA PRO A 6 -6.81 2.45 15.62
C PRO A 6 -7.97 3.28 15.05
N HIS A 7 -8.47 2.95 13.86
CA HIS A 7 -9.61 3.64 13.27
C HIS A 7 -10.91 3.40 14.04
N ILE A 8 -11.11 2.23 14.65
CA ILE A 8 -12.28 1.95 15.48
C ILE A 8 -12.21 2.80 16.75
N ALA A 9 -11.06 2.85 17.43
CA ALA A 9 -10.88 3.69 18.60
C ALA A 9 -11.11 5.17 18.27
N PHE A 10 -10.58 5.64 17.15
CA PHE A 10 -10.74 7.01 16.68
C PHE A 10 -12.21 7.35 16.38
N GLU A 11 -12.94 6.47 15.69
CA GLU A 11 -14.36 6.67 15.40
C GLU A 11 -15.25 6.67 16.66
N GLU A 12 -14.94 5.81 17.64
CA GLU A 12 -15.66 5.82 18.93
C GLU A 12 -15.41 7.12 19.71
N ILE A 13 -14.17 7.61 19.72
CA ILE A 13 -13.86 8.93 20.33
C ILE A 13 -14.65 10.05 19.63
N ARG A 14 -14.74 10.03 18.30
CA ARG A 14 -15.54 11.00 17.53
C ARG A 14 -17.02 10.97 17.93
N LYS A 15 -17.60 9.76 18.03
CA LYS A 15 -18.99 9.60 18.45
C LYS A 15 -19.22 10.12 19.87
N GLU A 16 -18.29 9.86 20.79
CA GLU A 16 -18.42 10.38 22.16
C GLU A 16 -18.29 11.91 22.19
N ALA A 17 -17.35 12.48 21.45
CA ALA A 17 -17.15 13.92 21.35
C ALA A 17 -18.40 14.64 20.81
N ASP A 18 -19.05 14.07 19.80
CA ASP A 18 -20.32 14.59 19.22
C ASP A 18 -21.42 14.79 20.29
N LYS A 19 -21.51 13.89 21.28
CA LYS A 19 -22.49 14.01 22.39
C LYS A 19 -22.29 15.28 23.22
N PHE A 20 -21.08 15.81 23.22
CA PHE A 20 -20.70 17.03 23.95
C PHE A 20 -20.62 18.26 23.04
N GLY A 21 -20.99 18.14 21.77
CA GLY A 21 -20.90 19.22 20.79
C GLY A 21 -19.47 19.64 20.43
N VAL A 22 -18.48 18.77 20.64
CA VAL A 22 -17.07 19.01 20.31
C VAL A 22 -16.66 18.20 19.08
N ILE A 23 -15.77 18.79 18.26
CA ILE A 23 -15.25 18.17 17.04
C ILE A 23 -13.83 17.65 17.29
N VAL A 24 -13.58 16.37 17.00
CA VAL A 24 -12.24 15.81 16.98
C VAL A 24 -11.58 16.19 15.66
N THR A 25 -10.56 17.01 15.71
CA THR A 25 -9.84 17.50 14.52
C THR A 25 -8.74 16.56 14.06
N GLY A 26 -8.19 15.74 14.96
CA GLY A 26 -7.14 14.78 14.62
C GLY A 26 -6.70 13.95 15.82
N SER A 27 -5.62 13.22 15.64
CA SER A 27 -4.99 12.40 16.67
C SER A 27 -3.48 12.42 16.53
N GLU A 28 -2.77 11.96 17.53
CA GLU A 28 -1.34 11.81 17.51
C GLU A 28 -0.91 10.37 17.79
N LEU A 29 -0.01 9.85 16.97
CA LEU A 29 0.61 8.56 17.20
C LEU A 29 1.85 8.72 18.06
N ILE A 30 1.78 8.28 19.33
CA ILE A 30 2.93 8.20 20.23
C ILE A 30 3.61 6.85 20.02
N GLY A 31 4.90 6.88 19.63
CA GLY A 31 5.69 5.68 19.38
C GLY A 31 5.55 5.13 17.97
N LEU A 32 5.43 3.81 17.86
CA LEU A 32 5.42 3.06 16.59
C LEU A 32 4.11 2.29 16.40
N ILE A 33 3.76 2.05 15.13
CA ILE A 33 2.57 1.30 14.74
C ILE A 33 2.94 0.20 13.73
N PRO A 34 2.33 -1.00 13.81
CA PRO A 34 2.44 -2.01 12.76
C PRO A 34 1.81 -1.51 11.45
N LYS A 35 2.46 -1.81 10.32
CA LYS A 35 1.97 -1.47 8.98
C LYS A 35 0.54 -1.94 8.76
N GLU A 36 0.24 -3.17 9.14
CA GLU A 36 -1.10 -3.76 8.99
C GLU A 36 -2.19 -2.92 9.66
N ALA A 37 -1.93 -2.33 10.83
CA ALA A 37 -2.89 -1.46 11.50
C ALA A 37 -3.21 -0.19 10.69
N MET A 38 -2.22 0.36 9.99
CA MET A 38 -2.41 1.50 9.08
C MET A 38 -3.16 1.10 7.82
N ILE A 39 -2.87 -0.08 7.25
CA ILE A 39 -3.58 -0.63 6.10
C ILE A 39 -5.06 -0.87 6.42
N MET A 40 -5.35 -1.48 7.59
CA MET A 40 -6.73 -1.68 8.05
C MET A 40 -7.47 -0.34 8.17
N ALA A 41 -6.84 0.65 8.76
CA ALA A 41 -7.43 1.99 8.90
C ALA A 41 -7.68 2.65 7.54
N GLY A 42 -6.73 2.61 6.64
CA GLY A 42 -6.86 3.20 5.30
C GLY A 42 -7.97 2.54 4.48
N ARG A 43 -8.03 1.21 4.47
CA ARG A 43 -9.11 0.46 3.80
C ARG A 43 -10.49 0.79 4.38
N TYR A 44 -10.61 0.88 5.69
CA TYR A 44 -11.86 1.28 6.36
C TYR A 44 -12.34 2.67 5.89
N PHE A 45 -11.44 3.66 5.86
CA PHE A 45 -11.82 5.01 5.44
C PHE A 45 -12.08 5.11 3.95
N LEU A 46 -11.41 4.34 3.10
CA LEU A 46 -11.73 4.23 1.68
C LEU A 46 -13.15 3.69 1.48
N GLU A 47 -13.51 2.61 2.17
CA GLU A 47 -14.86 2.05 2.12
C GLU A 47 -15.91 3.04 2.62
N LYS A 48 -15.63 3.73 3.72
CA LYS A 48 -16.53 4.76 4.27
C LYS A 48 -16.76 5.92 3.31
N GLN A 49 -15.77 6.24 2.46
CA GLN A 49 -15.86 7.28 1.43
C GLN A 49 -16.48 6.76 0.11
N GLY A 50 -16.84 5.49 0.03
CA GLY A 50 -17.31 4.87 -1.21
C GLY A 50 -16.23 4.76 -2.29
N ALA A 51 -14.95 4.76 -1.90
CA ALA A 51 -13.81 4.63 -2.79
C ALA A 51 -13.34 3.17 -2.91
N CYS A 52 -12.65 2.85 -4.01
CA CYS A 52 -12.08 1.53 -4.22
C CYS A 52 -10.86 1.31 -3.29
N PRO A 53 -10.81 0.22 -2.51
CA PRO A 53 -9.70 -0.04 -1.58
C PRO A 53 -8.46 -0.65 -2.23
N GLY A 54 -8.53 -1.06 -3.49
CA GLY A 54 -7.43 -1.68 -4.24
C GLY A 54 -6.50 -0.65 -4.89
N ILE A 55 -5.96 0.26 -4.10
CA ILE A 55 -4.98 1.27 -4.50
C ILE A 55 -3.60 0.94 -3.92
N PRO A 56 -2.51 1.58 -4.38
CA PRO A 56 -1.17 1.37 -3.84
C PRO A 56 -1.08 1.51 -2.31
N GLU A 57 -0.25 0.70 -1.68
CA GLU A 57 -0.08 0.65 -0.22
C GLU A 57 0.21 2.03 0.40
N GLU A 58 1.06 2.81 -0.25
CA GLU A 58 1.41 4.17 0.19
C GLU A 58 0.19 5.09 0.23
N GLU A 59 -0.69 4.99 -0.77
CA GLU A 59 -1.93 5.76 -0.83
C GLU A 59 -2.91 5.33 0.27
N VAL A 60 -3.03 4.01 0.52
CA VAL A 60 -3.86 3.48 1.63
C VAL A 60 -3.38 4.04 2.97
N ILE A 61 -2.07 4.06 3.21
CA ILE A 61 -1.47 4.62 4.42
C ILE A 61 -1.75 6.12 4.51
N ASN A 62 -1.61 6.86 3.40
CA ASN A 62 -1.90 8.29 3.36
C ASN A 62 -3.37 8.58 3.70
N ILE A 63 -4.31 7.78 3.20
CA ILE A 63 -5.73 7.88 3.57
C ILE A 63 -5.91 7.69 5.08
N ALA A 64 -5.26 6.69 5.68
CA ALA A 64 -5.31 6.50 7.13
C ALA A 64 -4.79 7.71 7.91
N VAL A 65 -3.63 8.24 7.49
CA VAL A 65 -3.01 9.43 8.11
C VAL A 65 -3.94 10.63 8.05
N LYS A 66 -4.48 10.92 6.87
CA LYS A 66 -5.39 12.07 6.67
C LYS A 66 -6.72 11.90 7.38
N SER A 67 -7.33 10.71 7.31
CA SER A 67 -8.65 10.47 7.90
C SER A 67 -8.64 10.47 9.44
N MET A 68 -7.55 10.03 10.05
CA MET A 68 -7.37 10.10 11.51
C MET A 68 -6.66 11.39 11.96
N GLY A 69 -6.27 12.27 11.04
CA GLY A 69 -5.58 13.52 11.35
C GLY A 69 -4.25 13.33 12.08
N LEU A 70 -3.49 12.28 11.72
CA LEU A 70 -2.21 11.97 12.35
C LEU A 70 -1.09 12.98 12.03
N ASP A 71 -1.31 13.83 11.04
CA ASP A 71 -0.40 14.88 10.59
C ASP A 71 -0.85 16.30 10.98
N GLN A 72 -1.86 16.44 11.85
CA GLN A 72 -2.38 17.76 12.25
C GLN A 72 -1.43 18.53 13.17
N LEU A 73 -0.75 17.84 14.08
CA LEU A 73 0.16 18.47 15.03
C LEU A 73 1.60 18.52 14.52
N SER A 74 2.01 17.52 13.76
CA SER A 74 3.36 17.41 13.20
C SER A 74 3.34 16.52 11.94
N PRO A 75 4.26 16.72 10.98
CA PRO A 75 4.31 15.86 9.80
C PRO A 75 4.44 14.38 10.16
N PHE A 76 3.58 13.54 9.64
CA PHE A 76 3.65 12.09 9.79
C PHE A 76 4.64 11.51 8.77
N SER A 77 5.69 10.84 9.25
CA SER A 77 6.67 10.15 8.41
C SER A 77 6.48 8.63 8.55
N PRO A 78 5.94 7.94 7.56
CA PRO A 78 5.77 6.49 7.57
C PRO A 78 7.06 5.74 7.91
N GLU A 79 8.20 6.17 7.36
CA GLU A 79 9.52 5.55 7.56
C GLU A 79 10.00 5.63 9.02
N LYS A 80 9.48 6.60 9.79
CA LYS A 80 9.82 6.80 11.21
C LYS A 80 8.82 6.19 12.16
N LYS A 81 7.56 6.05 11.73
CA LYS A 81 6.44 5.67 12.59
C LYS A 81 5.96 4.24 12.36
N ILE A 82 6.15 3.68 11.17
CA ILE A 82 5.74 2.30 10.84
C ILE A 82 6.90 1.34 11.11
N ILE A 83 6.63 0.30 11.90
CA ILE A 83 7.65 -0.66 12.37
C ILE A 83 8.38 -1.30 11.19
N GLU A 84 7.62 -1.84 10.23
CA GLU A 84 8.16 -2.57 9.08
C GLU A 84 9.03 -1.67 8.20
N TYR A 85 8.68 -0.41 8.02
CA TYR A 85 9.47 0.55 7.25
C TYR A 85 10.77 0.97 7.95
N ARG A 86 10.80 0.91 9.29
CA ARG A 86 12.05 1.15 10.05
C ARG A 86 13.01 -0.02 9.97
N VAL A 87 12.49 -1.25 9.98
CA VAL A 87 13.31 -2.47 10.04
C VAL A 87 13.80 -2.88 8.65
N LEU A 88 12.95 -2.74 7.61
CA LEU A 88 13.19 -3.24 6.26
C LEU A 88 13.94 -2.27 5.33
N LYS A 89 14.73 -1.34 5.83
CA LYS A 89 15.52 -0.37 5.03
C LYS A 89 16.66 -1.02 4.24
N ARG A 90 16.39 -2.04 3.44
CA ARG A 90 17.34 -2.48 2.42
C ARG A 90 16.93 -1.86 1.09
N LYS A 91 17.82 -1.05 0.49
CA LYS A 91 17.69 -0.71 -0.93
C LYS A 91 17.91 -1.99 -1.73
N THR A 92 16.95 -2.33 -2.53
CA THR A 92 16.96 -3.52 -3.38
C THR A 92 16.95 -3.09 -4.85
N ILE A 93 17.09 -4.04 -5.76
CA ILE A 93 17.07 -3.76 -7.19
C ILE A 93 15.74 -3.15 -7.67
N ILE A 94 14.63 -3.41 -6.96
CA ILE A 94 13.32 -2.84 -7.27
C ILE A 94 13.19 -1.35 -6.90
N ASP A 95 14.12 -0.81 -6.11
CA ASP A 95 14.17 0.62 -5.75
C ASP A 95 14.92 1.46 -6.79
N LEU A 96 15.50 0.82 -7.80
CA LEU A 96 16.18 1.51 -8.89
C LEU A 96 15.16 2.21 -9.80
N PRO A 97 15.51 3.39 -10.33
CA PRO A 97 14.79 3.95 -11.46
C PRO A 97 14.73 2.95 -12.64
N VAL A 98 13.62 2.94 -13.38
CA VAL A 98 13.37 1.97 -14.46
C VAL A 98 14.54 1.90 -15.45
N ASN A 99 15.07 3.05 -15.86
CA ASN A 99 16.24 3.09 -16.76
C ASN A 99 17.47 2.39 -16.15
N LYS A 100 17.71 2.56 -14.85
CA LYS A 100 18.84 1.90 -14.16
C LYS A 100 18.64 0.40 -14.03
N PHE A 101 17.40 -0.05 -13.76
CA PHE A 101 17.10 -1.47 -13.78
C PHE A 101 17.36 -2.09 -15.16
N ILE A 102 16.99 -1.40 -16.23
CA ILE A 102 17.23 -1.86 -17.61
C ILE A 102 18.73 -1.84 -17.95
N ASP A 103 19.45 -0.83 -17.49
CA ASP A 103 20.92 -0.77 -17.65
C ASP A 103 21.58 -1.99 -16.99
N GLU A 104 21.23 -2.31 -15.74
CA GLU A 104 21.73 -3.49 -15.01
C GLU A 104 21.37 -4.81 -15.73
N LEU A 105 20.12 -4.94 -16.18
CA LEU A 105 19.65 -6.13 -16.89
C LEU A 105 20.39 -6.34 -18.23
N SER A 106 20.85 -5.27 -18.88
CA SER A 106 21.59 -5.32 -20.15
C SER A 106 23.10 -5.51 -19.98
N GLY A 107 23.58 -5.48 -18.73
CA GLY A 107 24.97 -5.61 -18.39
C GLY A 107 25.52 -7.04 -18.55
N SER A 108 26.79 -7.23 -18.17
CA SER A 108 27.45 -8.53 -18.19
C SER A 108 27.29 -9.31 -16.89
N SER A 109 26.54 -8.78 -15.92
CA SER A 109 26.22 -9.46 -14.68
C SER A 109 25.17 -10.56 -14.93
N PRO A 110 25.29 -11.73 -14.32
CA PRO A 110 24.27 -12.79 -14.41
C PRO A 110 22.97 -12.47 -13.64
N ALA A 111 22.98 -11.44 -12.79
CA ALA A 111 21.82 -10.94 -12.07
C ALA A 111 21.76 -9.40 -12.13
N PRO A 112 20.56 -8.79 -12.37
CA PRO A 112 19.26 -9.42 -12.59
C PRO A 112 19.19 -10.19 -13.92
N GLY A 113 18.44 -11.30 -13.96
CA GLY A 113 18.30 -12.14 -15.14
C GLY A 113 16.87 -12.22 -15.67
N GLY A 114 16.62 -13.27 -16.48
CA GLY A 114 15.31 -13.50 -17.12
C GLY A 114 14.15 -13.69 -16.13
N GLY A 115 14.39 -14.28 -14.96
CA GLY A 115 13.38 -14.43 -13.90
C GLY A 115 12.96 -13.09 -13.31
N SER A 116 13.94 -12.21 -13.03
CA SER A 116 13.68 -10.84 -12.59
C SER A 116 12.89 -10.05 -13.64
N ALA A 117 13.27 -10.15 -14.93
CA ALA A 117 12.54 -9.49 -16.02
C ALA A 117 11.11 -10.01 -16.17
N ALA A 118 10.91 -11.34 -16.12
CA ALA A 118 9.58 -11.95 -16.21
C ALA A 118 8.69 -11.51 -15.02
N SER A 119 9.25 -11.49 -13.80
CA SER A 119 8.54 -11.00 -12.62
C SER A 119 8.15 -9.53 -12.75
N LEU A 120 9.02 -8.68 -13.28
CA LEU A 120 8.68 -7.27 -13.52
C LEU A 120 7.54 -7.13 -14.54
N CYS A 121 7.53 -7.92 -15.61
CA CYS A 121 6.41 -7.94 -16.57
C CYS A 121 5.11 -8.38 -15.90
N GLY A 122 5.15 -9.37 -15.00
CA GLY A 122 4.00 -9.79 -14.20
C GLY A 122 3.49 -8.66 -13.28
N ALA A 123 4.40 -7.92 -12.65
CA ALA A 123 4.04 -6.78 -11.81
C ALA A 123 3.35 -5.67 -12.61
N ILE A 124 3.86 -5.35 -13.80
CA ILE A 124 3.27 -4.36 -14.70
C ILE A 124 1.86 -4.80 -15.15
N SER A 125 1.69 -6.08 -15.52
CA SER A 125 0.39 -6.63 -15.93
C SER A 125 -0.63 -6.55 -14.80
N ALA A 126 -0.25 -6.91 -13.58
CA ALA A 126 -1.10 -6.79 -12.39
C ALA A 126 -1.44 -5.32 -12.08
N ALA A 127 -0.48 -4.40 -12.21
CA ALA A 127 -0.73 -2.97 -12.04
C ALA A 127 -1.76 -2.42 -13.04
N LEU A 128 -1.68 -2.82 -14.31
CA LEU A 128 -2.67 -2.45 -15.33
C LEU A 128 -4.06 -3.02 -15.02
N SER A 129 -4.15 -4.26 -14.54
CA SER A 129 -5.42 -4.86 -14.11
C SER A 129 -6.04 -4.08 -12.96
N SER A 130 -5.24 -3.71 -11.95
CA SER A 130 -5.69 -2.85 -10.85
C SER A 130 -6.16 -1.48 -11.36
N MET A 131 -5.44 -0.87 -12.29
CA MET A 131 -5.80 0.42 -12.88
C MET A 131 -7.17 0.35 -13.55
N VAL A 132 -7.43 -0.68 -14.38
CA VAL A 132 -8.73 -0.86 -15.06
C VAL A 132 -9.85 -1.03 -14.04
N ALA A 133 -9.64 -1.84 -13.00
CA ALA A 133 -10.62 -2.04 -11.94
C ALA A 133 -10.95 -0.72 -11.21
N ASN A 134 -9.93 0.04 -10.83
CA ASN A 134 -10.09 1.33 -10.16
C ASN A 134 -10.79 2.38 -11.05
N LEU A 135 -10.48 2.43 -12.34
CA LEU A 135 -11.11 3.34 -13.31
C LEU A 135 -12.56 2.95 -13.62
N THR A 136 -12.94 1.69 -13.43
CA THR A 136 -14.30 1.19 -13.66
C THR A 136 -15.18 1.37 -12.43
N PHE A 137 -14.60 1.20 -11.25
CA PHE A 137 -15.29 1.40 -9.98
C PHE A 137 -15.76 2.85 -9.84
N GLY A 138 -17.00 3.06 -9.40
CA GLY A 138 -17.61 4.38 -9.25
C GLY A 138 -18.27 4.94 -10.53
N LYS A 139 -18.07 4.33 -11.72
CA LYS A 139 -18.79 4.72 -12.94
C LYS A 139 -20.19 4.12 -12.94
N LYS A 140 -21.21 4.97 -12.98
CA LYS A 140 -22.64 4.55 -12.99
C LYS A 140 -22.99 3.51 -14.05
N SER A 141 -22.38 3.61 -15.26
CA SER A 141 -22.61 2.66 -16.35
C SER A 141 -22.14 1.23 -16.05
N TYR A 142 -21.38 1.04 -14.98
CA TYR A 142 -20.83 -0.26 -14.55
C TYR A 142 -21.16 -0.58 -13.10
N GLU A 143 -22.23 -0.01 -12.55
CA GLU A 143 -22.61 -0.14 -11.13
C GLU A 143 -22.76 -1.61 -10.71
N GLU A 144 -23.35 -2.45 -11.54
CA GLU A 144 -23.50 -3.89 -11.31
C GLU A 144 -22.15 -4.63 -11.16
N LYS A 145 -21.07 -4.06 -11.71
CA LYS A 145 -19.72 -4.62 -11.68
C LYS A 145 -18.84 -4.10 -10.53
N TRP A 146 -19.30 -3.14 -9.76
CA TRP A 146 -18.49 -2.56 -8.68
C TRP A 146 -18.00 -3.59 -7.65
N PRO A 147 -18.82 -4.56 -7.18
CA PRO A 147 -18.32 -5.58 -6.26
C PRO A 147 -17.18 -6.42 -6.85
N GLU A 148 -17.28 -6.79 -8.13
CA GLU A 148 -16.26 -7.53 -8.85
C GLU A 148 -14.97 -6.69 -9.03
N MET A 149 -15.11 -5.43 -9.43
CA MET A 149 -14.00 -4.51 -9.60
C MET A 149 -13.26 -4.23 -8.29
N LYS A 150 -13.99 -4.13 -7.18
CA LYS A 150 -13.41 -3.99 -5.85
C LYS A 150 -12.49 -5.17 -5.51
N LEU A 151 -12.95 -6.40 -5.70
CA LEU A 151 -12.16 -7.60 -5.44
C LEU A 151 -10.97 -7.68 -6.38
N LEU A 152 -11.19 -7.50 -7.68
CA LEU A 152 -10.14 -7.53 -8.68
C LEU A 152 -9.03 -6.51 -8.38
N SER A 153 -9.37 -5.30 -7.95
CA SER A 153 -8.38 -4.28 -7.64
C SER A 153 -7.48 -4.68 -6.45
N ILE A 154 -8.06 -5.30 -5.42
CA ILE A 154 -7.31 -5.78 -4.24
C ILE A 154 -6.37 -6.91 -4.64
N GLU A 155 -6.89 -7.93 -5.33
CA GLU A 155 -6.10 -9.09 -5.78
C GLU A 155 -4.97 -8.67 -6.73
N ALA A 156 -5.24 -7.74 -7.63
CA ALA A 156 -4.24 -7.22 -8.54
C ALA A 156 -3.11 -6.46 -7.82
N GLN A 157 -3.41 -5.69 -6.76
CA GLN A 157 -2.38 -5.06 -5.93
C GLN A 157 -1.54 -6.09 -5.17
N GLU A 158 -2.16 -7.14 -4.66
CA GLU A 158 -1.44 -8.23 -3.99
C GLU A 158 -0.51 -8.98 -4.96
N LEU A 159 -1.01 -9.31 -6.15
CA LEU A 159 -0.20 -9.93 -7.21
C LEU A 159 0.96 -9.03 -7.65
N LYS A 160 0.71 -7.75 -7.86
CA LYS A 160 1.77 -6.77 -8.18
C LYS A 160 2.88 -6.80 -7.14
N ASN A 161 2.53 -6.76 -5.86
CA ASN A 161 3.51 -6.77 -4.78
C ASN A 161 4.29 -8.11 -4.71
N ARG A 162 3.61 -9.24 -4.91
CA ARG A 162 4.27 -10.56 -4.97
C ARG A 162 5.23 -10.69 -6.15
N PHE A 163 4.89 -10.15 -7.31
CA PHE A 163 5.78 -10.11 -8.46
C PHE A 163 6.99 -9.20 -8.24
N LEU A 164 6.81 -8.02 -7.62
CA LEU A 164 7.93 -7.16 -7.24
C LEU A 164 8.88 -7.87 -6.25
N GLU A 165 8.33 -8.58 -5.27
CA GLU A 165 9.13 -9.43 -4.38
C GLU A 165 9.86 -10.55 -5.15
N GLY A 166 9.22 -11.09 -6.20
CA GLY A 166 9.82 -12.08 -7.12
C GLY A 166 11.06 -11.56 -7.84
N VAL A 167 11.05 -10.30 -8.29
CA VAL A 167 12.22 -9.64 -8.90
C VAL A 167 13.41 -9.65 -7.93
N TYR A 168 13.17 -9.28 -6.68
CA TYR A 168 14.20 -9.26 -5.65
C TYR A 168 14.71 -10.67 -5.32
N LYS A 169 13.81 -11.63 -5.09
CA LYS A 169 14.15 -13.01 -4.74
C LYS A 169 14.97 -13.74 -5.82
N ASP A 170 14.62 -13.53 -7.10
CA ASP A 170 15.35 -14.10 -8.23
C ASP A 170 16.79 -13.56 -8.27
N THR A 171 16.94 -12.26 -8.13
CA THR A 171 18.26 -11.61 -8.08
C THR A 171 19.10 -12.12 -6.89
N GLU A 172 18.51 -12.21 -5.69
CA GLU A 172 19.22 -12.73 -4.52
C GLU A 172 19.61 -14.21 -4.66
N ALA A 173 18.69 -15.04 -5.15
CA ALA A 173 18.98 -16.47 -5.36
C ALA A 173 20.15 -16.68 -6.34
N CYS A 174 20.21 -15.90 -7.41
CA CYS A 174 21.32 -15.94 -8.36
C CYS A 174 22.64 -15.54 -7.70
N ASN A 175 22.65 -14.48 -6.90
CA ASN A 175 23.85 -14.01 -6.20
C ASN A 175 24.35 -14.97 -5.10
N GLN A 176 23.50 -15.87 -4.58
CA GLN A 176 23.89 -16.87 -3.57
C GLN A 176 24.54 -18.12 -4.18
N VAL A 177 24.32 -18.38 -5.46
CA VAL A 177 24.82 -19.57 -6.16
C VAL A 177 26.19 -19.32 -6.82
N MET A 178 26.54 -18.06 -6.99
CA MET A 178 27.84 -17.61 -7.55
C MET A 178 28.87 -17.36 -6.44
#